data_278f8ab842a6ab4a498f565d8d34b126
#
_entry.id   278f8ab842a6ab4a498f565d8d34b126
#
_cell.length_a   1.000
_cell.length_b   1.000
_cell.length_c   1.000
_cell.angle_alpha   90.00
_cell.angle_beta   90.00
_cell.angle_gamma   90.00
#
_symmetry.space_group_name_H-M   'P 1'
#
loop_
_entity.id
_entity.type
_entity.pdbx_description
1 polymer ?
#
loop_
_entity_poly.entity_id
_entity_poly.type
_entity_poly.pdbx_seq_one_letter_code
_entity_poly.pdbx_strand_id
1 'polypeptide(L)'
;MARNWKFDPQEQIDYTIEWIKKYFVKKAGPDTKAIIGISGGKDSTIAAALLVRALGAERVHGVLMPCGNQADIAHSYEICNALGIQFDEINIEPVVDVFYGCVGHGDCEIPAVRTNVPARMRMVTLYAIAAIYGGRVVNTGNWSEGWIGYTTKYGDLAGDFHLFQDLTVREVLMMGRIMEEIPRHLVDKAPADGMTGQTDEDNMGVTYEQIDAFLLEDILPDVNTWRNMSQRHERNEHKKCINLPGPFAHGRHYEKGKHGGVFEVF
;
A
#
# COMPACT_ATOMS: atom_id res chain seq x y z
N MET A 1 -23.18 -13.93 -14.59
CA MET A 1 -23.81 -12.58 -14.58
C MET A 1 -22.83 -11.68 -13.85
N ALA A 2 -22.50 -10.51 -14.42
CA ALA A 2 -21.66 -9.53 -13.74
C ALA A 2 -22.28 -9.13 -12.39
N ARG A 3 -21.44 -8.98 -11.36
CA ARG A 3 -21.90 -8.51 -10.05
C ARG A 3 -22.39 -7.07 -10.17
N ASN A 4 -23.45 -6.72 -9.46
CA ASN A 4 -23.88 -5.32 -9.36
C ASN A 4 -23.01 -4.61 -8.30
N TRP A 5 -21.78 -4.23 -8.70
CA TRP A 5 -20.86 -3.52 -7.84
C TRP A 5 -21.40 -2.09 -7.55
N LYS A 6 -21.39 -1.73 -6.29
CA LYS A 6 -21.71 -0.39 -5.81
C LYS A 6 -20.68 0.01 -4.77
N PHE A 7 -20.19 1.22 -4.86
CA PHE A 7 -19.22 1.78 -3.93
C PHE A 7 -19.50 3.25 -3.71
N ASP A 8 -19.64 3.65 -2.46
CA ASP A 8 -19.73 5.05 -2.05
C ASP A 8 -18.39 5.44 -1.41
N PRO A 9 -17.57 6.27 -2.04
CA PRO A 9 -16.26 6.63 -1.53
C PRO A 9 -16.34 7.45 -0.23
N GLN A 10 -17.41 8.24 0.00
CA GLN A 10 -17.56 9.00 1.23
C GLN A 10 -17.90 8.08 2.41
N GLU A 11 -18.83 7.14 2.22
CA GLU A 11 -19.15 6.13 3.25
C GLU A 11 -17.91 5.30 3.61
N GLN A 12 -17.09 4.91 2.62
CA GLN A 12 -15.86 4.17 2.87
C GLN A 12 -14.82 4.99 3.62
N ILE A 13 -14.64 6.27 3.28
CA ILE A 13 -13.75 7.18 4.01
C ILE A 13 -14.18 7.27 5.48
N ASP A 14 -15.46 7.53 5.74
CA ASP A 14 -15.99 7.68 7.09
C ASP A 14 -15.83 6.38 7.90
N TYR A 15 -16.13 5.24 7.28
CA TYR A 15 -15.92 3.92 7.88
C TYR A 15 -14.44 3.67 8.22
N THR A 16 -13.53 3.97 7.30
CA THR A 16 -12.09 3.77 7.51
C THR A 16 -11.56 4.68 8.64
N ILE A 17 -11.98 5.95 8.69
CA ILE A 17 -11.62 6.88 9.75
C ILE A 17 -12.07 6.35 11.13
N GLU A 18 -13.32 5.90 11.23
CA GLU A 18 -13.84 5.34 12.49
C GLU A 18 -13.14 4.02 12.86
N TRP A 19 -12.76 3.19 11.87
CA TRP A 19 -11.97 2.00 12.12
C TRP A 19 -10.58 2.35 12.69
N ILE A 20 -9.87 3.33 12.09
CA ILE A 20 -8.57 3.80 12.57
C ILE A 20 -8.68 4.29 14.02
N LYS A 21 -9.65 5.14 14.34
CA LYS A 21 -9.88 5.63 15.70
C LYS A 21 -10.07 4.48 16.69
N LYS A 22 -10.90 3.51 16.35
CA LYS A 22 -11.15 2.31 17.19
C LYS A 22 -9.90 1.46 17.38
N TYR A 23 -9.12 1.25 16.30
CA TYR A 23 -7.87 0.51 16.36
C TYR A 23 -6.87 1.16 17.32
N PHE A 24 -6.66 2.47 17.21
CA PHE A 24 -5.71 3.20 18.05
C PHE A 24 -6.17 3.27 19.52
N VAL A 25 -7.46 3.37 19.79
CA VAL A 25 -7.98 3.32 21.17
C VAL A 25 -7.83 1.92 21.78
N LYS A 26 -8.17 0.86 21.05
CA LYS A 26 -8.28 -0.49 21.62
C LYS A 26 -6.98 -1.31 21.56
N LYS A 27 -6.14 -1.08 20.56
CA LYS A 27 -4.99 -1.96 20.25
C LYS A 27 -3.63 -1.25 20.30
N ALA A 28 -3.58 0.03 19.97
CA ALA A 28 -2.32 0.77 19.91
C ALA A 28 -2.07 1.64 21.15
N GLY A 29 -3.08 2.35 21.62
CA GLY A 29 -3.00 3.29 22.73
C GLY A 29 -3.16 4.75 22.27
N PRO A 30 -3.56 5.66 23.22
CA PRO A 30 -3.93 7.04 22.90
C PRO A 30 -2.76 7.89 22.36
N ASP A 31 -1.54 7.61 22.82
CA ASP A 31 -0.34 8.37 22.44
C ASP A 31 0.47 7.73 21.32
N THR A 32 0.06 6.56 20.85
CA THR A 32 0.75 5.83 19.78
C THR A 32 0.63 6.59 18.47
N LYS A 33 1.75 6.74 17.76
CA LYS A 33 1.79 7.34 16.42
C LYS A 33 1.49 6.31 15.32
N ALA A 34 0.91 6.77 14.22
CA ALA A 34 0.89 6.03 12.96
C ALA A 34 2.19 6.34 12.19
N ILE A 35 2.96 5.31 11.85
CA ILE A 35 4.20 5.43 11.08
C ILE A 35 3.90 4.96 9.66
N ILE A 36 4.11 5.84 8.69
CA ILE A 36 3.75 5.57 7.30
C ILE A 36 4.89 5.88 6.34
N GLY A 37 5.19 4.92 5.45
CA GLY A 37 6.09 5.17 4.32
C GLY A 37 5.41 6.06 3.28
N ILE A 38 6.03 7.18 2.96
CA ILE A 38 5.51 8.14 1.98
C ILE A 38 6.32 8.04 0.69
N SER A 39 5.73 7.41 -0.32
CA SER A 39 6.35 7.24 -1.64
C SER A 39 6.00 8.35 -2.65
N GLY A 40 5.05 9.23 -2.30
CA GLY A 40 4.47 10.19 -3.25
C GLY A 40 3.52 9.54 -4.27
N GLY A 41 3.22 8.24 -4.13
CA GLY A 41 2.20 7.54 -4.90
C GLY A 41 0.82 7.65 -4.25
N LYS A 42 -0.24 7.33 -5.03
CA LYS A 42 -1.65 7.47 -4.63
C LYS A 42 -1.99 6.80 -3.29
N ASP A 43 -1.55 5.55 -3.09
CA ASP A 43 -1.95 4.75 -1.93
C ASP A 43 -1.39 5.32 -0.62
N SER A 44 -0.08 5.61 -0.58
CA SER A 44 0.56 6.23 0.60
C SER A 44 0.00 7.62 0.90
N THR A 45 -0.33 8.38 -0.14
CA THR A 45 -0.91 9.72 -0.06
C THR A 45 -2.30 9.69 0.55
N ILE A 46 -3.19 8.81 0.05
CA ILE A 46 -4.57 8.67 0.54
C ILE A 46 -4.57 8.08 1.95
N ALA A 47 -3.72 7.08 2.22
CA ALA A 47 -3.57 6.52 3.56
C ALA A 47 -3.12 7.56 4.59
N ALA A 48 -2.14 8.41 4.25
CA ALA A 48 -1.68 9.48 5.12
C ALA A 48 -2.81 10.47 5.46
N ALA A 49 -3.60 10.89 4.47
CA ALA A 49 -4.72 11.80 4.69
C ALA A 49 -5.83 11.16 5.57
N LEU A 50 -6.15 9.88 5.38
CA LEU A 50 -7.09 9.16 6.25
C LEU A 50 -6.59 9.09 7.70
N LEU A 51 -5.29 8.85 7.90
CA LEU A 51 -4.69 8.84 9.23
C LEU A 51 -4.74 10.22 9.89
N VAL A 52 -4.46 11.29 9.14
CA VAL A 52 -4.55 12.66 9.66
C VAL A 52 -5.98 13.02 10.03
N ARG A 53 -6.97 12.68 9.20
CA ARG A 53 -8.40 12.87 9.53
C ARG A 53 -8.82 12.10 10.80
N ALA A 54 -8.24 10.93 11.02
CA ALA A 54 -8.60 10.08 12.16
C ALA A 54 -7.89 10.47 13.46
N LEU A 55 -6.61 10.83 13.40
CA LEU A 55 -5.72 10.95 14.57
C LEU A 55 -5.21 12.38 14.82
N GLY A 56 -5.26 13.26 13.82
CA GLY A 56 -4.54 14.53 13.80
C GLY A 56 -3.12 14.39 13.26
N ALA A 57 -2.60 15.47 12.67
CA ALA A 57 -1.29 15.47 12.03
C ALA A 57 -0.13 15.17 13.00
N GLU A 58 -0.24 15.57 14.26
CA GLU A 58 0.75 15.36 15.32
C GLU A 58 0.96 13.88 15.67
N ARG A 59 -0.01 13.03 15.36
CA ARG A 59 0.05 11.57 15.60
C ARG A 59 0.39 10.76 14.34
N VAL A 60 0.63 11.42 13.21
CA VAL A 60 1.06 10.78 11.96
C VAL A 60 2.51 11.17 11.69
N HIS A 61 3.37 10.19 11.46
CA HIS A 61 4.78 10.42 11.14
C HIS A 61 5.14 9.75 9.83
N GLY A 62 5.54 10.57 8.85
CA GLY A 62 5.96 10.11 7.53
C GLY A 62 7.40 9.61 7.54
N VAL A 63 7.71 8.62 6.71
CA VAL A 63 9.08 8.17 6.46
C VAL A 63 9.31 8.12 4.97
N LEU A 64 10.17 8.99 4.47
CA LEU A 64 10.60 9.05 3.09
C LEU A 64 11.85 8.19 2.94
N MET A 65 11.81 7.19 2.07
CA MET A 65 12.88 6.19 1.98
C MET A 65 13.37 6.04 0.52
N PRO A 66 14.00 7.09 -0.04
CA PRO A 66 14.61 6.98 -1.35
C PRO A 66 15.71 5.90 -1.35
N CYS A 67 15.90 5.23 -2.48
CA CYS A 67 17.03 4.36 -2.73
C CYS A 67 17.88 5.02 -3.82
N GLY A 68 18.87 5.81 -3.38
CA GLY A 68 19.62 6.69 -4.26
C GLY A 68 18.86 7.95 -4.66
N ASN A 69 19.12 8.42 -5.85
CA ASN A 69 18.48 9.63 -6.40
C ASN A 69 17.09 9.27 -6.95
N GLN A 70 16.06 9.61 -6.20
CA GLN A 70 14.67 9.41 -6.60
C GLN A 70 14.11 10.69 -7.24
N ALA A 71 13.85 10.66 -8.53
CA ALA A 71 13.46 11.84 -9.31
C ALA A 71 12.14 12.49 -8.84
N ASP A 72 11.23 11.71 -8.27
CA ASP A 72 9.89 12.14 -7.86
C ASP A 72 9.73 12.31 -6.33
N ILE A 73 10.84 12.37 -5.57
CA ILE A 73 10.82 12.59 -4.10
C ILE A 73 10.07 13.87 -3.71
N ALA A 74 10.01 14.86 -4.61
CA ALA A 74 9.27 16.10 -4.41
C ALA A 74 7.78 15.86 -4.10
N HIS A 75 7.17 14.82 -4.67
CA HIS A 75 5.78 14.46 -4.39
C HIS A 75 5.60 13.99 -2.93
N SER A 76 6.60 13.30 -2.39
CA SER A 76 6.58 12.88 -0.97
C SER A 76 6.65 14.07 -0.03
N TYR A 77 7.49 15.05 -0.33
CA TYR A 77 7.52 16.31 0.44
C TYR A 77 6.22 17.10 0.31
N GLU A 78 5.67 17.17 -0.90
CA GLU A 78 4.44 17.93 -1.16
C GLU A 78 3.29 17.41 -0.31
N ILE A 79 3.05 16.08 -0.25
CA ILE A 79 1.98 15.54 0.57
C ILE A 79 2.23 15.70 2.06
N CYS A 80 3.47 15.52 2.54
CA CYS A 80 3.79 15.76 3.95
C CYS A 80 3.49 17.20 4.35
N ASN A 81 3.86 18.15 3.51
CA ASN A 81 3.61 19.58 3.76
C ASN A 81 2.10 19.91 3.66
N ALA A 82 1.39 19.37 2.68
CA ALA A 82 -0.06 19.59 2.51
C ALA A 82 -0.84 19.09 3.73
N LEU A 83 -0.46 17.96 4.30
CA LEU A 83 -1.09 17.37 5.46
C LEU A 83 -0.53 17.88 6.81
N GLY A 84 0.53 18.66 6.80
CA GLY A 84 1.17 19.18 8.01
C GLY A 84 1.79 18.11 8.91
N ILE A 85 2.17 16.95 8.36
CA ILE A 85 2.78 15.86 9.12
C ILE A 85 4.31 16.05 9.21
N GLN A 86 4.88 15.65 10.35
CA GLN A 86 6.33 15.53 10.50
C GLN A 86 6.84 14.28 9.78
N PHE A 87 8.07 14.34 9.29
CA PHE A 87 8.66 13.19 8.60
C PHE A 87 10.18 13.12 8.78
N ASP A 88 10.72 11.91 8.63
CA ASP A 88 12.13 11.64 8.46
C ASP A 88 12.41 11.26 7.00
N GLU A 89 13.56 11.69 6.48
CA GLU A 89 14.08 11.19 5.21
C GLU A 89 15.30 10.31 5.45
N ILE A 90 15.22 9.07 4.97
CA ILE A 90 16.27 8.07 5.17
C ILE A 90 16.59 7.42 3.82
N ASN A 91 17.71 7.81 3.21
CA ASN A 91 18.20 7.15 2.01
C ASN A 91 18.67 5.73 2.37
N ILE A 92 17.98 4.73 1.83
CA ILE A 92 18.27 3.33 2.11
C ILE A 92 19.38 2.72 1.20
N GLU A 93 19.82 3.43 0.17
CA GLU A 93 20.83 2.93 -0.79
C GLU A 93 22.10 2.41 -0.10
N PRO A 94 22.72 3.12 0.87
CA PRO A 94 23.94 2.63 1.51
C PRO A 94 23.76 1.27 2.20
N VAL A 95 22.60 1.03 2.81
CA VAL A 95 22.29 -0.23 3.48
C VAL A 95 22.01 -1.34 2.46
N VAL A 96 21.33 -1.02 1.38
CA VAL A 96 21.07 -1.94 0.25
C VAL A 96 22.39 -2.39 -0.38
N ASP A 97 23.32 -1.46 -0.64
CA ASP A 97 24.61 -1.76 -1.23
C ASP A 97 25.49 -2.65 -0.33
N VAL A 98 25.55 -2.33 0.97
CA VAL A 98 26.23 -3.17 1.94
C VAL A 98 25.63 -4.56 1.98
N PHE A 99 24.28 -4.67 1.97
CA PHE A 99 23.62 -5.97 1.96
C PHE A 99 23.93 -6.79 0.71
N TYR A 100 23.95 -6.18 -0.48
CA TYR A 100 24.36 -6.87 -1.70
C TYR A 100 25.79 -7.38 -1.62
N GLY A 101 26.72 -6.60 -1.08
CA GLY A 101 28.09 -7.03 -0.82
C GLY A 101 28.16 -8.22 0.14
N CYS A 102 27.37 -8.21 1.23
CA CYS A 102 27.36 -9.30 2.22
C CYS A 102 26.83 -10.62 1.65
N VAL A 103 25.83 -10.59 0.76
CA VAL A 103 25.28 -11.81 0.16
C VAL A 103 26.12 -12.33 -1.02
N GLY A 104 27.25 -11.67 -1.33
CA GLY A 104 28.18 -12.08 -2.38
C GLY A 104 27.66 -11.88 -3.81
N HIS A 105 26.69 -11.03 -3.99
CA HIS A 105 26.03 -10.75 -5.28
C HIS A 105 25.93 -9.25 -5.55
N GLY A 106 27.02 -8.49 -5.33
CA GLY A 106 27.05 -7.04 -5.49
C GLY A 106 26.59 -6.54 -6.87
N ASP A 107 26.85 -7.32 -7.91
CA ASP A 107 26.41 -7.06 -9.29
C ASP A 107 25.19 -7.93 -9.67
N CYS A 108 24.33 -8.26 -8.72
CA CYS A 108 23.22 -9.16 -8.96
C CYS A 108 22.21 -8.59 -9.97
N GLU A 109 22.23 -9.14 -11.18
CA GLU A 109 21.30 -8.81 -12.27
C GLU A 109 19.92 -9.47 -12.13
N ILE A 110 19.68 -10.23 -11.03
CA ILE A 110 18.39 -10.90 -10.82
C ILE A 110 17.32 -9.88 -10.44
N PRO A 111 16.31 -9.64 -11.30
CA PRO A 111 15.31 -8.59 -11.09
C PRO A 111 14.59 -8.70 -9.73
N ALA A 112 14.25 -9.92 -9.31
CA ALA A 112 13.60 -10.17 -8.03
C ALA A 112 14.44 -9.75 -6.82
N VAL A 113 15.76 -9.84 -6.89
CA VAL A 113 16.65 -9.37 -5.82
C VAL A 113 16.68 -7.85 -5.80
N ARG A 114 16.84 -7.22 -6.96
CA ARG A 114 16.87 -5.75 -7.09
C ARG A 114 15.59 -5.09 -6.63
N THR A 115 14.44 -5.73 -6.85
CA THR A 115 13.14 -5.21 -6.40
C THR A 115 12.86 -5.50 -4.93
N ASN A 116 13.10 -6.74 -4.48
CA ASN A 116 12.66 -7.18 -3.16
C ASN A 116 13.56 -6.74 -2.01
N VAL A 117 14.88 -6.54 -2.24
CA VAL A 117 15.79 -6.11 -1.18
C VAL A 117 15.47 -4.68 -0.74
N PRO A 118 15.36 -3.68 -1.61
CA PRO A 118 14.97 -2.33 -1.19
C PRO A 118 13.59 -2.29 -0.48
N ALA A 119 12.60 -3.06 -0.95
CA ALA A 119 11.30 -3.13 -0.29
C ALA A 119 11.40 -3.66 1.16
N ARG A 120 12.24 -4.68 1.39
CA ARG A 120 12.50 -5.20 2.75
C ARG A 120 13.34 -4.25 3.60
N MET A 121 14.28 -3.51 3.04
CA MET A 121 15.02 -2.48 3.78
C MET A 121 14.09 -1.33 4.20
N ARG A 122 13.13 -0.95 3.36
CA ARG A 122 12.08 0.00 3.76
C ARG A 122 11.25 -0.51 4.93
N MET A 123 10.87 -1.78 4.92
CA MET A 123 10.17 -2.39 6.06
C MET A 123 11.00 -2.34 7.34
N VAL A 124 12.27 -2.73 7.31
CA VAL A 124 13.17 -2.67 8.48
C VAL A 124 13.28 -1.23 9.00
N THR A 125 13.42 -0.25 8.10
CA THR A 125 13.49 1.18 8.45
C THR A 125 12.20 1.65 9.12
N LEU A 126 11.03 1.30 8.57
CA LEU A 126 9.73 1.67 9.16
C LEU A 126 9.56 1.13 10.58
N TYR A 127 9.93 -0.14 10.84
CA TYR A 127 9.84 -0.70 12.17
C TYR A 127 10.87 -0.12 13.15
N ALA A 128 12.06 0.28 12.66
CA ALA A 128 13.04 0.99 13.49
C ALA A 128 12.48 2.37 13.92
N ILE A 129 11.92 3.12 12.99
CA ILE A 129 11.27 4.41 13.27
C ILE A 129 10.05 4.23 14.17
N ALA A 130 9.25 3.18 13.95
CA ALA A 130 8.12 2.87 14.83
C ALA A 130 8.57 2.60 16.26
N ALA A 131 9.68 1.91 16.46
CA ALA A 131 10.24 1.69 17.79
C ALA A 131 10.75 2.98 18.45
N ILE A 132 11.38 3.88 17.68
CA ILE A 132 11.88 5.18 18.16
C ILE A 132 10.73 6.07 18.63
N TYR A 133 9.65 6.16 17.86
CA TYR A 133 8.52 7.05 18.13
C TYR A 133 7.37 6.41 18.89
N GLY A 134 7.46 5.14 19.29
CA GLY A 134 6.37 4.42 19.94
C GLY A 134 5.15 4.25 19.04
N GLY A 135 5.38 3.92 17.77
CA GLY A 135 4.36 3.90 16.73
C GLY A 135 3.89 2.52 16.28
N ARG A 136 2.96 2.52 15.31
CA ARG A 136 2.48 1.35 14.55
C ARG A 136 2.66 1.61 13.08
N VAL A 137 3.24 0.64 12.39
CA VAL A 137 3.51 0.71 10.95
C VAL A 137 2.22 0.47 10.16
N VAL A 138 1.92 1.37 9.24
CA VAL A 138 0.78 1.25 8.32
C VAL A 138 1.19 0.51 7.07
N ASN A 139 0.41 -0.48 6.67
CA ASN A 139 0.47 -1.05 5.33
C ASN A 139 -0.46 -0.26 4.39
N THR A 140 0.05 0.13 3.23
CA THR A 140 -0.65 0.94 2.22
C THR A 140 -0.96 0.19 0.93
N GLY A 141 -0.63 -1.11 0.84
CA GLY A 141 -0.98 -1.93 -0.31
C GLY A 141 -2.50 -2.04 -0.50
N ASN A 142 -2.94 -2.38 -1.68
CA ASN A 142 -4.36 -2.54 -2.00
C ASN A 142 -4.70 -3.97 -2.45
N TRP A 143 -5.99 -4.27 -2.57
CA TRP A 143 -6.44 -5.61 -2.93
C TRP A 143 -5.99 -6.05 -4.32
N SER A 144 -5.99 -5.14 -5.30
CA SER A 144 -5.59 -5.46 -6.68
C SER A 144 -4.13 -5.91 -6.75
N GLU A 145 -3.23 -5.18 -6.08
CA GLU A 145 -1.81 -5.54 -5.94
C GLU A 145 -1.63 -6.88 -5.22
N GLY A 146 -2.31 -7.04 -4.08
CA GLY A 146 -2.28 -8.27 -3.29
C GLY A 146 -2.82 -9.47 -4.06
N TRP A 147 -3.90 -9.29 -4.85
CA TRP A 147 -4.51 -10.36 -5.62
C TRP A 147 -3.60 -10.85 -6.75
N ILE A 148 -3.04 -9.93 -7.55
CA ILE A 148 -2.13 -10.27 -8.65
C ILE A 148 -0.72 -10.67 -8.14
N GLY A 149 -0.42 -10.39 -6.85
CA GLY A 149 0.86 -10.66 -6.22
C GLY A 149 1.96 -9.70 -6.62
N TYR A 150 1.62 -8.50 -7.05
CA TYR A 150 2.57 -7.41 -7.33
C TYR A 150 3.00 -6.74 -6.03
N THR A 151 3.62 -7.51 -5.17
CA THR A 151 4.02 -7.15 -3.81
C THR A 151 5.26 -7.94 -3.38
N THR A 152 5.97 -7.44 -2.38
CA THR A 152 7.11 -8.10 -1.76
C THR A 152 6.73 -8.65 -0.39
N LYS A 153 6.73 -9.99 -0.25
CA LYS A 153 6.50 -10.65 1.05
C LYS A 153 7.53 -10.17 2.07
N TYR A 154 7.05 -9.71 3.24
CA TYR A 154 7.89 -9.11 4.29
C TYR A 154 8.65 -7.86 3.85
N GLY A 155 8.17 -7.17 2.82
CA GLY A 155 8.58 -5.85 2.41
C GLY A 155 7.39 -4.89 2.49
N ASP A 156 6.89 -4.46 1.35
CA ASP A 156 5.69 -3.62 1.23
C ASP A 156 4.39 -4.27 1.74
N LEU A 157 4.34 -5.62 1.88
CA LEU A 157 3.23 -6.31 2.57
C LEU A 157 3.30 -6.24 4.10
N ALA A 158 4.38 -5.75 4.69
CA ALA A 158 4.51 -5.69 6.14
C ALA A 158 3.77 -4.47 6.72
N GLY A 159 3.33 -4.60 7.97
CA GLY A 159 2.66 -3.56 8.73
C GLY A 159 2.02 -4.12 10.00
N ASP A 160 1.60 -3.23 10.91
CA ASP A 160 0.84 -3.60 12.10
C ASP A 160 -0.67 -3.57 11.83
N PHE A 161 -1.08 -2.82 10.80
CA PHE A 161 -2.44 -2.76 10.29
C PHE A 161 -2.45 -2.34 8.81
N HIS A 162 -3.54 -2.62 8.11
CA HIS A 162 -3.64 -2.50 6.67
C HIS A 162 -4.92 -1.76 6.28
N LEU A 163 -4.83 -0.61 5.61
CA LEU A 163 -6.00 0.22 5.32
C LEU A 163 -6.77 -0.19 4.07
N PHE A 164 -6.08 -0.69 3.05
CA PHE A 164 -6.65 -0.96 1.73
C PHE A 164 -6.64 -2.43 1.33
N GLN A 165 -6.45 -3.36 2.29
CA GLN A 165 -6.34 -4.79 1.98
C GLN A 165 -7.53 -5.36 1.22
N ASP A 166 -8.68 -4.70 1.31
CA ASP A 166 -9.96 -5.10 0.74
C ASP A 166 -10.53 -4.07 -0.24
N LEU A 167 -9.74 -3.08 -0.60
CA LEU A 167 -10.09 -2.05 -1.56
C LEU A 167 -9.23 -2.20 -2.81
N THR A 168 -9.88 -2.18 -3.97
CA THR A 168 -9.20 -2.19 -5.27
C THR A 168 -8.57 -0.83 -5.57
N VAL A 169 -7.67 -0.79 -6.57
CA VAL A 169 -7.08 0.48 -7.05
C VAL A 169 -8.18 1.46 -7.46
N ARG A 170 -9.24 0.99 -8.16
CA ARG A 170 -10.39 1.82 -8.56
C ARG A 170 -11.07 2.46 -7.35
N GLU A 171 -11.33 1.70 -6.30
CA GLU A 171 -11.99 2.19 -5.08
C GLU A 171 -11.11 3.18 -4.31
N VAL A 172 -9.82 2.90 -4.17
CA VAL A 172 -8.86 3.82 -3.54
C VAL A 172 -8.78 5.15 -4.31
N LEU A 173 -8.71 5.10 -5.65
CA LEU A 173 -8.75 6.31 -6.49
C LEU A 173 -10.04 7.10 -6.32
N MET A 174 -11.20 6.43 -6.22
CA MET A 174 -12.48 7.12 -5.98
C MET A 174 -12.48 7.86 -4.64
N MET A 175 -11.91 7.26 -3.59
CA MET A 175 -11.73 7.93 -2.30
C MET A 175 -10.80 9.15 -2.41
N GLY A 176 -9.61 8.98 -2.97
CA GLY A 176 -8.63 10.08 -3.12
C GLY A 176 -9.16 11.25 -3.94
N ARG A 177 -10.03 10.96 -4.90
CA ARG A 177 -10.61 11.96 -5.79
C ARG A 177 -11.60 12.92 -5.13
N ILE A 178 -12.15 12.60 -3.99
CA ILE A 178 -13.06 13.46 -3.22
C ILE A 178 -12.40 14.06 -1.97
N MET A 179 -11.11 13.76 -1.72
CA MET A 179 -10.35 14.29 -0.59
C MET A 179 -9.64 15.59 -1.01
N GLU A 180 -10.21 16.74 -0.63
CA GLU A 180 -9.77 18.07 -1.09
C GLU A 180 -8.38 18.47 -0.58
N GLU A 181 -7.92 17.93 0.54
CA GLU A 181 -6.61 18.18 1.13
C GLU A 181 -5.45 17.54 0.35
N ILE A 182 -5.75 16.63 -0.58
CA ILE A 182 -4.75 15.95 -1.40
C ILE A 182 -4.61 16.66 -2.76
N PRO A 183 -3.39 17.07 -3.15
CA PRO A 183 -3.14 17.58 -4.50
C PRO A 183 -3.57 16.56 -5.57
N ARG A 184 -4.46 16.96 -6.46
CA ARG A 184 -5.12 16.06 -7.42
C ARG A 184 -4.15 15.25 -8.27
N HIS A 185 -3.05 15.87 -8.70
CA HIS A 185 -2.04 15.19 -9.53
C HIS A 185 -1.34 14.04 -8.82
N LEU A 186 -1.28 14.03 -7.47
CA LEU A 186 -0.73 12.92 -6.69
C LEU A 186 -1.68 11.72 -6.65
N VAL A 187 -2.99 11.97 -6.74
CA VAL A 187 -4.01 10.91 -6.82
C VAL A 187 -4.01 10.26 -8.21
N ASP A 188 -3.98 11.08 -9.26
CA ASP A 188 -4.12 10.60 -10.65
C ASP A 188 -2.76 10.19 -11.28
N LYS A 189 -1.66 10.22 -10.52
CA LYS A 189 -0.34 9.76 -10.97
C LYS A 189 -0.37 8.26 -11.30
N ALA A 190 0.19 7.89 -12.45
CA ALA A 190 0.34 6.48 -12.81
C ALA A 190 1.19 5.73 -11.78
N PRO A 191 0.77 4.53 -11.35
CA PRO A 191 1.54 3.70 -10.42
C PRO A 191 2.88 3.30 -11.05
N ALA A 192 3.97 3.50 -10.32
CA ALA A 192 5.31 3.10 -10.74
C ALA A 192 6.17 2.79 -9.50
N ASP A 193 7.10 1.86 -9.66
CA ASP A 193 8.01 1.44 -8.59
C ASP A 193 9.09 2.49 -8.22
N GLY A 194 9.20 3.56 -9.02
CA GLY A 194 10.21 4.62 -8.85
C GLY A 194 11.64 4.19 -9.12
N MET A 195 11.88 2.95 -9.57
CA MET A 195 13.22 2.38 -9.76
C MET A 195 13.55 2.07 -11.23
N THR A 196 12.60 1.48 -11.95
CA THR A 196 12.81 1.02 -13.34
C THR A 196 12.44 2.04 -14.40
N GLY A 197 11.68 3.08 -14.04
CA GLY A 197 11.11 4.05 -14.97
C GLY A 197 9.93 3.51 -15.78
N GLN A 198 9.51 2.27 -15.53
CA GLN A 198 8.33 1.65 -16.12
C GLN A 198 7.15 1.72 -15.12
N THR A 199 5.94 1.69 -15.65
CA THR A 199 4.75 1.57 -14.80
C THR A 199 4.57 0.15 -14.29
N ASP A 200 3.80 0.00 -13.21
CA ASP A 200 3.44 -1.32 -12.69
C ASP A 200 2.73 -2.16 -13.75
N GLU A 201 1.85 -1.54 -14.54
CA GLU A 201 1.10 -2.18 -15.61
C GLU A 201 2.00 -2.68 -16.75
N ASP A 202 3.04 -1.91 -17.11
CA ASP A 202 4.06 -2.34 -18.08
C ASP A 202 4.80 -3.59 -17.59
N ASN A 203 5.17 -3.60 -16.30
CA ASN A 203 5.87 -4.72 -15.67
C ASN A 203 4.97 -5.96 -15.52
N MET A 204 3.68 -5.77 -15.31
CA MET A 204 2.72 -6.85 -15.16
C MET A 204 2.22 -7.39 -16.52
N GLY A 205 2.14 -6.54 -17.54
CA GLY A 205 1.46 -6.83 -18.80
C GLY A 205 -0.06 -6.99 -18.62
N VAL A 206 -0.62 -6.35 -17.59
CA VAL A 206 -2.05 -6.34 -17.23
C VAL A 206 -2.35 -5.00 -16.57
N THR A 207 -3.50 -4.41 -16.88
CA THR A 207 -3.92 -3.14 -16.27
C THR A 207 -4.68 -3.37 -14.95
N TYR A 208 -4.59 -2.40 -14.04
CA TYR A 208 -5.41 -2.42 -12.83
C TYR A 208 -6.90 -2.37 -13.15
N GLU A 209 -7.29 -1.72 -14.23
CA GLU A 209 -8.69 -1.71 -14.69
C GLU A 209 -9.20 -3.13 -15.01
N GLN A 210 -8.38 -3.97 -15.66
CA GLN A 210 -8.73 -5.36 -15.95
C GLN A 210 -8.81 -6.21 -14.69
N ILE A 211 -7.90 -6.01 -13.75
CA ILE A 211 -7.91 -6.70 -12.45
C ILE A 211 -9.17 -6.31 -11.66
N ASP A 212 -9.46 -5.02 -11.56
CA ASP A 212 -10.57 -4.48 -10.79
C ASP A 212 -11.93 -4.87 -11.38
N ALA A 213 -12.06 -4.87 -12.72
CA ALA A 213 -13.26 -5.35 -13.39
C ALA A 213 -13.56 -6.83 -13.08
N PHE A 214 -12.53 -7.66 -12.99
CA PHE A 214 -12.68 -9.05 -12.56
C PHE A 214 -13.06 -9.13 -11.08
N LEU A 215 -12.33 -8.43 -10.19
CA LEU A 215 -12.54 -8.52 -8.74
C LEU A 215 -13.90 -7.98 -8.29
N LEU A 216 -14.35 -6.90 -8.90
CA LEU A 216 -15.58 -6.19 -8.50
C LEU A 216 -16.83 -6.67 -9.24
N GLU A 217 -16.69 -7.02 -10.52
CA GLU A 217 -17.82 -7.21 -11.43
C GLU A 217 -17.88 -8.62 -12.06
N ASP A 218 -16.91 -9.51 -11.78
CA ASP A 218 -16.72 -10.82 -12.42
C ASP A 218 -16.54 -10.72 -13.96
N ILE A 219 -16.01 -9.59 -14.47
CA ILE A 219 -15.74 -9.38 -15.88
C ILE A 219 -14.38 -9.95 -16.22
N LEU A 220 -14.38 -11.02 -17.04
CA LEU A 220 -13.13 -11.63 -17.51
C LEU A 220 -12.55 -10.83 -18.68
N PRO A 221 -11.24 -10.55 -18.67
CA PRO A 221 -10.54 -10.01 -19.82
C PRO A 221 -10.42 -11.07 -20.95
N ASP A 222 -9.73 -10.75 -22.03
CA ASP A 222 -9.41 -11.74 -23.05
C ASP A 222 -8.60 -12.94 -22.50
N VAL A 223 -8.61 -14.05 -23.25
CA VAL A 223 -8.02 -15.34 -22.80
C VAL A 223 -6.53 -15.24 -22.45
N ASN A 224 -5.76 -14.42 -23.17
CA ASN A 224 -4.32 -14.30 -22.91
C ASN A 224 -4.06 -13.49 -21.65
N THR A 225 -4.74 -12.38 -21.48
CA THR A 225 -4.71 -11.55 -20.27
C THR A 225 -5.17 -12.35 -19.06
N TRP A 226 -6.28 -13.09 -19.17
CA TRP A 226 -6.74 -13.97 -18.08
C TRP A 226 -5.72 -15.03 -17.69
N ARG A 227 -5.07 -15.67 -18.67
CA ARG A 227 -4.01 -16.64 -18.40
C ARG A 227 -2.84 -16.01 -17.64
N ASN A 228 -2.41 -14.81 -18.03
CA ASN A 228 -1.36 -14.09 -17.32
C ASN A 228 -1.79 -13.76 -15.87
N MET A 229 -2.98 -13.22 -15.68
CA MET A 229 -3.54 -12.88 -14.37
C MET A 229 -3.62 -14.09 -13.45
N SER A 230 -4.22 -15.20 -13.89
CA SER A 230 -4.39 -16.42 -13.09
C SER A 230 -3.06 -17.07 -12.73
N GLN A 231 -2.11 -17.13 -13.67
CA GLN A 231 -0.77 -17.67 -13.38
C GLN A 231 0.00 -16.81 -12.35
N ARG A 232 -0.12 -15.47 -12.43
CA ARG A 232 0.49 -14.59 -11.42
C ARG A 232 -0.17 -14.77 -10.06
N HIS A 233 -1.49 -14.82 -10.01
CA HIS A 233 -2.25 -15.06 -8.79
C HIS A 233 -1.80 -16.36 -8.10
N GLU A 234 -1.81 -17.49 -8.83
CA GLU A 234 -1.41 -18.80 -8.31
C GLU A 234 0.06 -18.82 -7.82
N ARG A 235 0.99 -18.31 -8.61
CA ARG A 235 2.41 -18.24 -8.22
C ARG A 235 2.67 -17.45 -6.95
N ASN A 236 1.84 -16.44 -6.68
CA ASN A 236 2.02 -15.50 -5.59
C ASN A 236 1.15 -15.81 -4.36
N GLU A 237 0.39 -16.91 -4.35
CA GLU A 237 -0.42 -17.30 -3.18
C GLU A 237 0.38 -17.38 -1.88
N HIS A 238 1.65 -17.80 -1.95
CA HIS A 238 2.55 -17.87 -0.80
C HIS A 238 2.80 -16.50 -0.14
N LYS A 239 2.51 -15.39 -0.82
CA LYS A 239 2.62 -14.03 -0.29
C LYS A 239 1.41 -13.64 0.57
N LYS A 240 0.25 -14.29 0.39
CA LYS A 240 -1.02 -13.95 1.03
C LYS A 240 -1.14 -14.41 2.49
N CYS A 241 -0.13 -15.09 3.04
CA CYS A 241 -0.14 -15.63 4.39
C CYS A 241 0.11 -14.61 5.51
N ILE A 242 0.11 -13.31 5.20
CA ILE A 242 0.30 -12.24 6.18
C ILE A 242 -1.06 -11.62 6.46
N ASN A 243 -1.67 -11.99 7.59
CA ASN A 243 -2.94 -11.41 8.03
C ASN A 243 -2.68 -10.19 8.90
N LEU A 244 -2.98 -9.00 8.37
CA LEU A 244 -2.95 -7.75 9.12
C LEU A 244 -4.38 -7.30 9.46
N PRO A 245 -4.63 -6.72 10.65
CA PRO A 245 -5.94 -6.14 10.95
C PRO A 245 -6.19 -4.90 10.07
N GLY A 246 -7.39 -4.79 9.54
CA GLY A 246 -7.79 -3.70 8.69
C GLY A 246 -9.31 -3.59 8.57
N PRO A 247 -9.83 -2.47 8.07
CA PRO A 247 -11.23 -2.35 7.74
C PRO A 247 -11.57 -3.19 6.50
N PHE A 248 -12.77 -3.75 6.49
CA PHE A 248 -13.35 -4.29 5.26
C PHE A 248 -13.89 -3.18 4.36
N ALA A 249 -14.15 -3.50 3.10
CA ALA A 249 -14.89 -2.59 2.24
C ALA A 249 -16.33 -2.44 2.76
N HIS A 250 -16.74 -1.20 3.04
CA HIS A 250 -18.07 -0.90 3.56
C HIS A 250 -19.17 -1.42 2.62
N GLY A 251 -20.16 -2.11 3.18
CA GLY A 251 -21.26 -2.70 2.40
C GLY A 251 -20.92 -3.97 1.59
N ARG A 252 -19.67 -4.44 1.62
CA ARG A 252 -19.28 -5.68 0.96
C ARG A 252 -19.65 -6.89 1.84
N HIS A 253 -20.46 -7.80 1.31
CA HIS A 253 -20.79 -9.05 2.00
C HIS A 253 -19.77 -10.13 1.65
N TYR A 254 -19.04 -10.61 2.66
CA TYR A 254 -18.09 -11.72 2.49
C TYR A 254 -18.77 -13.07 2.65
N GLU A 255 -18.64 -13.94 1.66
CA GLU A 255 -18.82 -15.37 1.85
C GLU A 255 -17.54 -15.93 2.49
N LYS A 256 -17.65 -16.44 3.74
CA LYS A 256 -16.52 -17.08 4.43
C LYS A 256 -15.89 -18.14 3.52
N GLY A 257 -14.62 -17.97 3.18
CA GLY A 257 -13.79 -18.96 2.50
C GLY A 257 -13.45 -18.69 1.03
N LYS A 258 -14.03 -17.66 0.37
CA LYS A 258 -13.69 -17.36 -1.04
C LYS A 258 -12.49 -16.44 -1.24
N HIS A 259 -12.07 -15.70 -0.23
CA HIS A 259 -11.04 -14.64 -0.35
C HIS A 259 -9.96 -14.68 0.76
N GLY A 260 -9.53 -15.86 1.22
CA GLY A 260 -8.44 -16.02 2.19
C GLY A 260 -8.64 -15.21 3.47
N GLY A 261 -8.98 -15.90 4.54
CA GLY A 261 -9.42 -15.42 5.85
C GLY A 261 -8.85 -14.10 6.34
N VAL A 262 -9.61 -13.06 6.17
CA VAL A 262 -9.41 -11.79 6.87
C VAL A 262 -10.35 -11.81 8.09
N PHE A 263 -9.80 -11.56 9.27
CA PHE A 263 -10.58 -11.49 10.49
C PHE A 263 -10.76 -10.03 10.90
N GLU A 264 -11.99 -9.60 11.05
CA GLU A 264 -12.28 -8.36 11.76
C GLU A 264 -11.96 -8.59 13.25
N VAL A 265 -11.07 -7.75 13.81
CA VAL A 265 -10.55 -7.94 15.16
C VAL A 265 -11.40 -7.23 16.22
N PHE A 266 -12.54 -6.62 15.82
CA PHE A 266 -13.39 -5.84 16.73
C PHE A 266 -14.81 -6.35 16.80
#